data_08ce5005109cf9decea6abd07bb26370
#
_entry.id   08ce5005109cf9decea6abd07bb26370
#
_cell.length_a   1.000
_cell.length_b   1.000
_cell.length_c   1.000
_cell.angle_alpha   90.00
_cell.angle_beta   90.00
_cell.angle_gamma   90.00
#
_symmetry.space_group_name_H-M   'P 1'
#
loop_
_entity.id
_entity.type
_entity.pdbx_description
1 polymer ?
#
loop_
_entity_poly.entity_id
_entity_poly.type
_entity_poly.pdbx_seq_one_letter_code
_entity_poly.pdbx_strand_id
1 'polypeptide(L)'
;SSGITSINGRPHAEFNALSYKKNFKNAHMYVTMEPCVHYGVTPPCTDIIIRKGIKKVFFSNYDFDKRTFKKSKINLKKRGVIAQKKTIQKYKNFYKSYYLFKKKALPLIDAKIAVSKDFYTIKKKSKWITSELSRKKAHLIRSNYDCIISTSKSINKDNSLLNCRINGFNKNKPDLIIIDTNNKIKKK
;
A
#
# COMPACT_ATOMS: atom_id res chain seq x y z
N SER A 1 0.28 22.14 8.57
CA SER A 1 -0.73 21.35 7.86
C SER A 1 -0.22 19.96 7.57
N SER A 2 -1.12 19.03 7.37
CA SER A 2 -0.83 17.66 6.92
C SER A 2 -1.75 17.29 5.76
N GLY A 3 -1.39 16.29 5.00
CA GLY A 3 -2.20 15.76 3.91
C GLY A 3 -1.89 14.30 3.64
N ILE A 4 -2.86 13.59 3.14
CA ILE A 4 -2.73 12.22 2.63
C ILE A 4 -3.17 12.20 1.17
N THR A 5 -2.66 11.26 0.40
CA THR A 5 -3.13 11.05 -0.97
C THR A 5 -4.61 10.65 -0.94
N SER A 6 -5.41 11.31 -1.78
CA SER A 6 -6.85 11.05 -1.86
C SER A 6 -7.15 9.65 -2.40
N ILE A 7 -8.37 9.17 -2.15
CA ILE A 7 -8.90 7.94 -2.75
C ILE A 7 -8.73 8.02 -4.27
N ASN A 8 -8.39 6.93 -4.91
CA ASN A 8 -8.02 6.85 -6.35
C ASN A 8 -6.66 7.47 -6.71
N GLY A 9 -5.83 7.78 -5.72
CA GLY A 9 -4.45 8.20 -5.91
C GLY A 9 -4.25 9.67 -6.28
N ARG A 10 -5.30 10.48 -6.35
CA ARG A 10 -5.21 11.92 -6.71
C ARG A 10 -6.28 12.75 -6.01
N PRO A 11 -5.96 14.01 -5.59
CA PRO A 11 -4.63 14.63 -5.54
C PRO A 11 -3.64 13.93 -4.59
N HIS A 12 -2.34 14.16 -4.78
CA HIS A 12 -1.31 13.64 -3.87
C HIS A 12 -1.29 14.36 -2.52
N ALA A 13 -0.66 13.73 -1.53
CA ALA A 13 -0.56 14.23 -0.15
C ALA A 13 0.01 15.65 -0.07
N GLU A 14 1.01 15.96 -0.90
CA GLU A 14 1.65 17.28 -0.97
C GLU A 14 0.65 18.35 -1.40
N PHE A 15 -0.13 18.07 -2.44
CA PHE A 15 -1.18 19.01 -2.89
C PHE A 15 -2.20 19.23 -1.77
N ASN A 16 -2.70 18.18 -1.15
CA ASN A 16 -3.68 18.28 -0.08
C ASN A 16 -3.14 19.06 1.14
N ALA A 17 -1.87 18.83 1.50
CA ALA A 17 -1.22 19.57 2.59
C ALA A 17 -1.06 21.06 2.29
N LEU A 18 -0.80 21.43 1.03
CA LEU A 18 -0.54 22.80 0.59
C LEU A 18 -1.79 23.56 0.11
N SER A 19 -2.95 22.90 0.04
CA SER A 19 -4.23 23.51 -0.35
C SER A 19 -4.85 24.37 0.76
N TYR A 20 -4.37 24.24 1.99
CA TYR A 20 -4.84 25.09 3.09
C TYR A 20 -4.53 26.57 2.84
N LYS A 21 -5.42 27.45 3.30
CA LYS A 21 -5.23 28.91 3.28
C LYS A 21 -4.21 29.33 4.35
N LYS A 22 -2.93 28.99 4.15
CA LYS A 22 -1.80 29.35 5.04
C LYS A 22 -0.63 29.85 4.23
N ASN A 23 0.20 30.69 4.86
CA ASN A 23 1.48 31.07 4.28
C ASN A 23 2.51 29.96 4.53
N PHE A 24 3.05 29.40 3.46
CA PHE A 24 4.06 28.36 3.49
C PHE A 24 5.46 28.85 3.09
N LYS A 25 5.61 30.16 2.84
CA LYS A 25 6.91 30.75 2.46
C LYS A 25 7.99 30.39 3.50
N ASN A 26 9.11 29.91 3.03
CA ASN A 26 10.24 29.43 3.82
C ASN A 26 9.97 28.21 4.73
N ALA A 27 8.80 27.59 4.64
CA ALA A 27 8.49 26.39 5.41
C ALA A 27 9.32 25.17 4.97
N HIS A 28 9.38 24.19 5.85
CA HIS A 28 9.94 22.86 5.56
C HIS A 28 8.81 21.87 5.34
N MET A 29 8.97 21.00 4.36
CA MET A 29 8.01 19.95 4.03
C MET A 29 8.63 18.55 4.21
N TYR A 30 7.87 17.65 4.85
CA TYR A 30 8.26 16.26 5.04
C TYR A 30 7.27 15.37 4.31
N VAL A 31 7.77 14.52 3.42
CA VAL A 31 6.97 13.60 2.62
C VAL A 31 7.52 12.17 2.69
N THR A 32 6.64 11.21 2.57
CA THR A 32 7.03 9.80 2.66
C THR A 32 7.70 9.29 1.38
N MET A 33 7.37 9.87 0.24
CA MET A 33 7.89 9.51 -1.08
C MET A 33 8.37 10.74 -1.83
N GLU A 34 9.30 10.55 -2.75
CA GLU A 34 9.83 11.59 -3.65
C GLU A 34 8.68 12.31 -4.38
N PRO A 35 8.57 13.66 -4.30
CA PRO A 35 7.53 14.41 -5.00
C PRO A 35 7.58 14.22 -6.51
N CYS A 36 6.47 14.03 -7.17
CA CYS A 36 6.42 13.82 -8.62
C CYS A 36 6.83 15.08 -9.41
N VAL A 37 7.47 14.85 -10.56
CA VAL A 37 7.97 15.90 -11.47
C VAL A 37 7.30 15.90 -12.84
N HIS A 38 6.34 14.99 -13.05
CA HIS A 38 5.68 14.83 -14.34
C HIS A 38 4.20 15.21 -14.23
N TYR A 39 3.66 15.70 -15.33
CA TYR A 39 2.23 15.87 -15.51
C TYR A 39 1.56 14.50 -15.62
N GLY A 40 0.47 14.33 -14.91
CA GLY A 40 -0.44 13.19 -14.99
C GLY A 40 -1.87 13.70 -15.03
N VAL A 41 -2.76 13.12 -14.26
CA VAL A 41 -4.13 13.64 -14.05
C VAL A 41 -4.09 15.02 -13.36
N THR A 42 -3.05 15.27 -12.56
CA THR A 42 -2.81 16.56 -11.87
C THR A 42 -1.40 17.07 -12.19
N PRO A 43 -1.16 18.39 -12.06
CA PRO A 43 0.19 18.96 -12.18
C PRO A 43 1.19 18.32 -11.20
N PRO A 44 2.50 18.42 -11.49
CA PRO A 44 3.55 17.88 -10.62
C PRO A 44 3.50 18.45 -9.20
N CYS A 45 3.77 17.60 -8.20
CA CYS A 45 3.88 18.10 -6.81
C CYS A 45 5.04 19.07 -6.63
N THR A 46 6.11 18.95 -7.40
CA THR A 46 7.21 19.91 -7.39
C THR A 46 6.75 21.33 -7.75
N ASP A 47 5.79 21.50 -8.65
CA ASP A 47 5.30 22.81 -9.06
C ASP A 47 4.53 23.52 -7.93
N ILE A 48 3.66 22.82 -7.21
CA ILE A 48 2.95 23.42 -6.09
C ILE A 48 3.91 23.73 -4.93
N ILE A 49 4.90 22.87 -4.66
CA ILE A 49 5.95 23.09 -3.66
C ILE A 49 6.72 24.39 -3.95
N ILE A 50 7.14 24.60 -5.19
CA ILE A 50 7.86 25.82 -5.63
C ILE A 50 6.92 27.02 -5.49
N ARG A 51 5.73 26.96 -6.07
CA ARG A 51 4.74 28.06 -6.05
C ARG A 51 4.35 28.51 -4.66
N LYS A 52 4.29 27.60 -3.68
CA LYS A 52 4.00 27.90 -2.28
C LYS A 52 5.20 28.37 -1.46
N GLY A 53 6.38 28.50 -2.08
CA GLY A 53 7.59 29.04 -1.45
C GLY A 53 8.20 28.15 -0.38
N ILE A 54 8.01 26.84 -0.47
CA ILE A 54 8.65 25.87 0.43
C ILE A 54 10.17 25.96 0.27
N LYS A 55 10.91 26.11 1.38
CA LYS A 55 12.37 26.26 1.37
C LYS A 55 13.10 24.91 1.32
N LYS A 56 12.60 23.93 2.07
CA LYS A 56 13.24 22.60 2.14
C LYS A 56 12.19 21.49 2.07
N VAL A 57 12.52 20.44 1.32
CA VAL A 57 11.74 19.21 1.23
C VAL A 57 12.57 18.03 1.70
N PHE A 58 12.05 17.30 2.67
CA PHE A 58 12.64 16.04 3.14
C PHE A 58 11.74 14.89 2.68
N PHE A 59 12.28 13.94 1.92
CA PHE A 59 11.54 12.76 1.50
C PHE A 59 12.21 11.47 1.97
N SER A 60 11.42 10.45 2.30
CA SER A 60 11.97 9.21 2.85
C SER A 60 12.43 8.25 1.76
N ASN A 61 11.65 8.09 0.70
CA ASN A 61 11.87 7.07 -0.30
C ASN A 61 11.86 7.68 -1.70
N TYR A 62 12.67 7.11 -2.61
CA TYR A 62 12.55 7.45 -4.02
C TYR A 62 11.26 6.86 -4.60
N ASP A 63 10.65 7.59 -5.51
CA ASP A 63 9.61 7.04 -6.38
C ASP A 63 10.27 6.28 -7.54
N PHE A 64 9.97 4.98 -7.67
CA PHE A 64 10.49 4.15 -8.77
C PHE A 64 9.71 4.30 -10.08
N ASP A 65 8.74 5.19 -10.17
CA ASP A 65 8.20 5.59 -11.46
C ASP A 65 9.31 6.25 -12.30
N LYS A 66 9.57 5.72 -13.50
CA LYS A 66 10.65 6.17 -14.40
C LYS A 66 10.57 7.68 -14.73
N ARG A 67 9.38 8.26 -14.66
CA ARG A 67 9.13 9.68 -14.89
C ARG A 67 9.64 10.56 -13.74
N THR A 68 9.67 10.03 -12.50
CA THR A 68 10.04 10.78 -11.29
C THR A 68 11.38 10.36 -10.70
N PHE A 69 11.78 9.11 -10.81
CA PHE A 69 12.93 8.51 -10.11
C PHE A 69 14.18 9.39 -10.12
N LYS A 70 14.59 9.86 -8.95
CA LYS A 70 15.75 10.75 -8.69
C LYS A 70 15.71 12.12 -9.38
N LYS A 71 14.59 12.50 -10.00
CA LYS A 71 14.49 13.76 -10.76
C LYS A 71 13.99 14.93 -9.91
N SER A 72 13.21 14.69 -8.85
CA SER A 72 12.62 15.77 -8.06
C SER A 72 13.66 16.63 -7.36
N LYS A 73 14.75 16.02 -6.86
CA LYS A 73 15.86 16.75 -6.24
C LYS A 73 16.50 17.76 -7.21
N ILE A 74 16.70 17.35 -8.46
CA ILE A 74 17.27 18.20 -9.52
C ILE A 74 16.29 19.32 -9.87
N ASN A 75 15.03 18.98 -10.09
CA ASN A 75 13.96 19.95 -10.43
C ASN A 75 13.80 21.02 -9.35
N LEU A 76 13.68 20.60 -8.08
CA LEU A 76 13.54 21.50 -6.95
C LEU A 76 14.77 22.40 -6.75
N LYS A 77 15.99 21.82 -6.88
CA LYS A 77 17.25 22.58 -6.75
C LYS A 77 17.35 23.70 -7.78
N LYS A 78 16.97 23.45 -9.05
CA LYS A 78 16.96 24.46 -10.12
C LYS A 78 16.07 25.67 -9.80
N ARG A 79 15.11 25.51 -8.89
CA ARG A 79 14.17 26.55 -8.46
C ARG A 79 14.42 27.02 -7.02
N GLY A 80 15.65 26.80 -6.48
CA GLY A 80 16.06 27.30 -5.16
C GLY A 80 15.50 26.52 -3.98
N VAL A 81 14.82 25.38 -4.18
CA VAL A 81 14.29 24.54 -3.11
C VAL A 81 15.30 23.42 -2.77
N ILE A 82 15.69 23.32 -1.50
CA ILE A 82 16.59 22.28 -1.03
C ILE A 82 15.80 20.97 -0.84
N ALA A 83 16.16 19.92 -1.58
CA ALA A 83 15.55 18.60 -1.41
C ALA A 83 16.56 17.58 -0.89
N GLN A 84 16.21 16.90 0.19
CA GLN A 84 17.06 15.93 0.85
C GLN A 84 16.31 14.62 1.13
N LYS A 85 16.96 13.49 0.84
CA LYS A 85 16.45 12.18 1.22
C LYS A 85 16.82 11.88 2.67
N LYS A 86 15.81 11.58 3.50
CA LYS A 86 15.97 11.09 4.88
C LYS A 86 15.22 9.77 5.03
N THR A 87 15.93 8.66 4.87
CA THR A 87 15.33 7.33 4.92
C THR A 87 14.75 7.00 6.30
N ILE A 88 13.49 6.60 6.33
CA ILE A 88 12.81 6.03 7.49
C ILE A 88 12.44 4.59 7.15
N GLN A 89 13.01 3.63 7.87
CA GLN A 89 12.90 2.19 7.55
C GLN A 89 11.44 1.70 7.52
N LYS A 90 10.59 2.21 8.40
CA LYS A 90 9.16 1.88 8.44
C LYS A 90 8.46 2.16 7.10
N TYR A 91 8.79 3.25 6.43
CA TYR A 91 8.18 3.59 5.14
C TYR A 91 8.70 2.72 3.98
N LYS A 92 9.92 2.21 4.08
CA LYS A 92 10.46 1.26 3.12
C LYS A 92 9.62 -0.03 3.08
N ASN A 93 9.26 -0.54 4.26
CA ASN A 93 8.41 -1.73 4.37
C ASN A 93 6.98 -1.47 3.86
N PHE A 94 6.42 -0.30 4.18
CA PHE A 94 5.10 0.11 3.70
C PHE A 94 5.02 0.15 2.16
N TYR A 95 6.06 0.64 1.49
CA TYR A 95 6.09 0.73 0.03
C TYR A 95 6.65 -0.52 -0.68
N LYS A 96 6.84 -1.64 0.02
CA LYS A 96 7.45 -2.85 -0.54
C LYS A 96 6.72 -3.37 -1.78
N SER A 97 5.39 -3.47 -1.73
CA SER A 97 4.55 -3.91 -2.86
C SER A 97 4.67 -2.97 -4.07
N TYR A 98 4.57 -1.66 -3.83
CA TYR A 98 4.74 -0.65 -4.87
C TYR A 98 6.11 -0.75 -5.56
N TYR A 99 7.19 -0.93 -4.79
CA TYR A 99 8.53 -1.08 -5.36
C TYR A 99 8.70 -2.33 -6.16
N LEU A 100 8.15 -3.45 -5.69
CA LEU A 100 8.22 -4.71 -6.41
C LEU A 100 7.51 -4.61 -7.76
N PHE A 101 6.32 -4.05 -7.77
CA PHE A 101 5.54 -3.80 -8.99
C PHE A 101 6.27 -2.86 -9.95
N LYS A 102 6.73 -1.68 -9.49
CA LYS A 102 7.40 -0.69 -10.35
C LYS A 102 8.74 -1.14 -10.90
N LYS A 103 9.48 -1.96 -10.18
CA LYS A 103 10.79 -2.47 -10.61
C LYS A 103 10.72 -3.73 -11.45
N LYS A 104 9.85 -4.65 -11.10
CA LYS A 104 9.84 -6.02 -11.63
C LYS A 104 8.53 -6.42 -12.30
N ALA A 105 7.50 -5.57 -12.24
CA ALA A 105 6.13 -5.88 -12.66
C ALA A 105 5.56 -7.14 -11.95
N LEU A 106 6.01 -7.39 -10.70
CA LEU A 106 5.58 -8.53 -9.91
C LEU A 106 4.72 -8.07 -8.73
N PRO A 107 3.69 -8.82 -8.35
CA PRO A 107 2.94 -8.57 -7.12
C PRO A 107 3.77 -8.92 -5.88
N LEU A 108 3.43 -8.34 -4.74
CA LEU A 108 3.86 -8.85 -3.45
C LEU A 108 3.00 -10.05 -3.09
N ILE A 109 3.62 -11.19 -2.86
CA ILE A 109 2.95 -12.42 -2.48
C ILE A 109 3.36 -12.80 -1.06
N ASP A 110 2.38 -12.97 -0.18
CA ASP A 110 2.56 -13.46 1.18
C ASP A 110 1.73 -14.73 1.40
N ALA A 111 2.34 -15.75 1.98
CA ALA A 111 1.66 -16.99 2.33
C ALA A 111 1.19 -16.95 3.78
N LYS A 112 -0.09 -17.31 4.03
CA LYS A 112 -0.65 -17.46 5.37
C LYS A 112 -1.09 -18.89 5.59
N ILE A 113 -0.48 -19.54 6.58
CA ILE A 113 -0.82 -20.91 6.99
C ILE A 113 -1.22 -20.90 8.47
N ALA A 114 -2.28 -21.63 8.82
CA ALA A 114 -2.63 -21.89 10.20
C ALA A 114 -2.07 -23.25 10.60
N VAL A 115 -1.21 -23.26 11.61
CA VAL A 115 -0.58 -24.49 12.12
C VAL A 115 -0.77 -24.64 13.64
N SER A 116 -0.79 -25.85 14.12
CA SER A 116 -0.70 -26.20 15.54
C SER A 116 0.74 -25.99 16.05
N LYS A 117 0.97 -26.15 17.36
CA LYS A 117 2.30 -26.01 17.96
C LYS A 117 3.31 -27.03 17.39
N ASP A 118 2.82 -28.19 16.96
CA ASP A 118 3.55 -29.28 16.31
C ASP A 118 3.47 -29.22 14.78
N PHE A 119 3.15 -28.05 14.21
CA PHE A 119 3.14 -27.75 12.77
C PHE A 119 2.09 -28.48 11.92
N TYR A 120 1.08 -29.11 12.51
CA TYR A 120 -0.02 -29.70 11.74
C TYR A 120 -1.06 -28.65 11.32
N THR A 121 -1.60 -28.83 10.12
CA THR A 121 -2.64 -27.96 9.54
C THR A 121 -4.07 -28.46 9.81
N ILE A 122 -4.21 -29.64 10.43
CA ILE A 122 -5.50 -30.29 10.76
C ILE A 122 -5.49 -30.70 12.22
N LYS A 123 -6.59 -30.44 12.92
CA LYS A 123 -6.79 -30.87 14.29
C LYS A 123 -8.00 -31.83 14.37
N LYS A 124 -7.81 -33.05 14.88
CA LYS A 124 -8.85 -34.10 14.90
C LYS A 124 -10.05 -33.73 15.80
N LYS A 125 -9.80 -33.08 16.93
CA LYS A 125 -10.80 -32.80 17.96
C LYS A 125 -11.38 -31.38 17.96
N SER A 126 -10.98 -30.52 17.04
CA SER A 126 -11.44 -29.13 17.03
C SER A 126 -11.43 -28.56 15.62
N LYS A 127 -12.48 -27.81 15.27
CA LYS A 127 -12.57 -27.06 14.02
C LYS A 127 -11.46 -25.99 13.87
N TRP A 128 -10.99 -25.45 14.99
CA TRP A 128 -10.06 -24.34 15.00
C TRP A 128 -8.68 -24.72 15.55
N ILE A 129 -7.62 -24.45 14.78
CA ILE A 129 -6.22 -24.65 15.18
C ILE A 129 -5.71 -23.43 15.95
N THR A 130 -6.12 -22.25 15.52
CA THR A 130 -5.66 -20.96 16.06
C THR A 130 -6.71 -20.28 16.92
N SER A 131 -6.26 -19.41 17.83
CA SER A 131 -7.13 -18.63 18.71
C SER A 131 -8.05 -17.67 17.91
N GLU A 132 -9.09 -17.17 18.56
CA GLU A 132 -9.99 -16.16 17.98
C GLU A 132 -9.23 -14.90 17.58
N LEU A 133 -8.30 -14.43 18.43
CA LEU A 133 -7.47 -13.27 18.14
C LEU A 133 -6.63 -13.47 16.88
N SER A 134 -6.03 -14.64 16.70
CA SER A 134 -5.27 -14.97 15.49
C SER A 134 -6.16 -14.99 14.24
N ARG A 135 -7.41 -15.45 14.36
CA ARG A 135 -8.38 -15.41 13.25
C ARG A 135 -8.80 -13.99 12.91
N LYS A 136 -9.05 -13.12 13.93
CA LYS A 136 -9.30 -11.69 13.72
C LYS A 136 -8.13 -11.02 12.99
N LYS A 137 -6.89 -11.31 13.40
CA LYS A 137 -5.70 -10.83 12.71
C LYS A 137 -5.62 -11.29 11.24
N ALA A 138 -6.00 -12.53 10.96
CA ALA A 138 -6.06 -13.04 9.58
C ALA A 138 -7.11 -12.29 8.73
N HIS A 139 -8.23 -11.86 9.31
CA HIS A 139 -9.19 -11.00 8.63
C HIS A 139 -8.62 -9.62 8.31
N LEU A 140 -7.89 -8.99 9.26
CA LEU A 140 -7.19 -7.71 9.01
C LEU A 140 -6.11 -7.84 7.93
N ILE A 141 -5.37 -8.95 7.93
CA ILE A 141 -4.39 -9.19 6.86
C ILE A 141 -5.09 -9.22 5.51
N ARG A 142 -6.21 -9.92 5.37
CA ARG A 142 -6.96 -9.99 4.10
C ARG A 142 -7.39 -8.64 3.57
N SER A 143 -7.79 -7.70 4.44
CA SER A 143 -8.22 -6.37 4.01
C SER A 143 -7.11 -5.50 3.40
N ASN A 144 -5.84 -5.93 3.53
CA ASN A 144 -4.68 -5.23 3.00
C ASN A 144 -4.21 -5.75 1.63
N TYR A 145 -4.90 -6.75 1.06
CA TYR A 145 -4.53 -7.37 -0.21
C TYR A 145 -5.62 -7.17 -1.25
N ASP A 146 -5.22 -6.97 -2.49
CA ASP A 146 -6.12 -6.82 -3.63
C ASP A 146 -6.75 -8.16 -4.02
N CYS A 147 -6.01 -9.27 -3.78
CA CYS A 147 -6.42 -10.59 -4.18
C CYS A 147 -6.02 -11.68 -3.16
N ILE A 148 -6.85 -12.71 -3.05
CA ILE A 148 -6.55 -13.95 -2.30
C ILE A 148 -6.54 -15.12 -3.28
N ILE A 149 -5.49 -15.94 -3.19
CA ILE A 149 -5.40 -17.20 -3.95
C ILE A 149 -5.74 -18.37 -3.03
N SER A 150 -6.65 -19.23 -3.45
CA SER A 150 -7.02 -20.46 -2.75
C SER A 150 -7.20 -21.63 -3.72
N THR A 151 -7.52 -22.81 -3.22
CA THR A 151 -7.78 -24.00 -4.04
C THR A 151 -9.24 -24.43 -3.95
N SER A 152 -9.76 -25.06 -5.00
CA SER A 152 -11.11 -25.64 -5.01
C SER A 152 -11.32 -26.64 -3.87
N LYS A 153 -10.27 -27.42 -3.51
CA LYS A 153 -10.31 -28.33 -2.37
C LYS A 153 -10.60 -27.60 -1.05
N SER A 154 -9.91 -26.47 -0.79
CA SER A 154 -10.11 -25.68 0.43
C SER A 154 -11.49 -25.01 0.44
N ILE A 155 -11.94 -24.46 -0.69
CA ILE A 155 -13.26 -23.84 -0.81
C ILE A 155 -14.37 -24.85 -0.58
N ASN A 156 -14.31 -26.01 -1.24
CA ASN A 156 -15.33 -27.06 -1.11
C ASN A 156 -15.41 -27.63 0.31
N LYS A 157 -14.24 -27.83 0.97
CA LYS A 157 -14.19 -28.40 2.32
C LYS A 157 -14.73 -27.46 3.38
N ASP A 158 -14.31 -26.20 3.34
CA ASP A 158 -14.55 -25.26 4.44
C ASP A 158 -15.70 -24.28 4.15
N ASN A 159 -16.26 -24.31 2.94
CA ASN A 159 -17.22 -23.30 2.48
C ASN A 159 -16.74 -21.87 2.74
N SER A 160 -15.47 -21.63 2.47
CA SER A 160 -14.77 -20.40 2.87
C SER A 160 -15.17 -19.21 2.02
N LEU A 161 -15.69 -18.16 2.65
CA LEU A 161 -16.00 -16.90 1.99
C LEU A 161 -14.73 -16.07 1.70
N LEU A 162 -13.64 -16.30 2.40
CA LEU A 162 -12.32 -15.63 2.29
C LEU A 162 -12.36 -14.09 2.32
N ASN A 163 -13.43 -13.49 2.79
CA ASN A 163 -13.61 -12.05 2.96
C ASN A 163 -13.12 -11.55 4.32
N CYS A 164 -13.06 -10.23 4.50
CA CYS A 164 -12.87 -9.61 5.81
C CYS A 164 -14.25 -9.45 6.50
N ARG A 165 -14.38 -9.95 7.73
CA ARG A 165 -15.59 -9.89 8.54
C ARG A 165 -15.38 -9.10 9.83
N ILE A 166 -14.61 -8.03 9.75
CA ILE A 166 -14.38 -7.10 10.86
C ILE A 166 -15.17 -5.83 10.58
N ASN A 167 -15.90 -5.35 11.57
CA ASN A 167 -16.64 -4.10 11.46
C ASN A 167 -15.71 -2.95 11.04
N GLY A 168 -16.17 -2.15 10.09
CA GLY A 168 -15.38 -1.08 9.48
C GLY A 168 -14.45 -1.50 8.33
N PHE A 169 -14.13 -2.80 8.18
CA PHE A 169 -13.28 -3.34 7.09
C PHE A 169 -14.04 -4.24 6.11
N ASN A 170 -15.32 -4.44 6.29
CA ASN A 170 -16.16 -5.30 5.45
C ASN A 170 -16.34 -4.81 4.01
N LYS A 171 -16.04 -3.54 3.73
CA LYS A 171 -16.02 -2.97 2.36
C LYS A 171 -14.77 -3.37 1.57
N ASN A 172 -13.67 -3.70 2.23
CA ASN A 172 -12.42 -4.14 1.61
C ASN A 172 -12.51 -5.64 1.31
N LYS A 173 -13.05 -5.96 0.14
CA LYS A 173 -13.21 -7.34 -0.33
C LYS A 173 -12.13 -7.59 -1.38
N PRO A 174 -11.10 -8.41 -1.07
CA PRO A 174 -10.14 -8.82 -2.08
C PRO A 174 -10.79 -9.71 -3.14
N ASP A 175 -10.30 -9.65 -4.34
CA ASP A 175 -10.66 -10.60 -5.38
C ASP A 175 -10.24 -12.02 -5.00
N LEU A 176 -10.99 -13.03 -5.43
CA LEU A 176 -10.69 -14.42 -5.14
C LEU A 176 -10.29 -15.15 -6.41
N ILE A 177 -9.06 -15.65 -6.43
CA ILE A 177 -8.56 -16.56 -7.46
C ILE A 177 -8.59 -17.98 -6.91
N ILE A 178 -9.26 -18.89 -7.63
CA ILE A 178 -9.35 -20.30 -7.24
C ILE A 178 -8.53 -21.13 -8.21
N ILE A 179 -7.54 -21.84 -7.68
CA ILE A 179 -6.81 -22.86 -8.44
C ILE A 179 -7.64 -24.14 -8.43
N ASP A 180 -8.15 -24.51 -9.59
CA ASP A 180 -9.01 -25.70 -9.77
C ASP A 180 -8.53 -26.57 -10.93
N THR A 181 -7.45 -27.27 -10.72
CA THR A 181 -6.78 -28.12 -11.74
C THR A 181 -7.66 -29.23 -12.31
N ASN A 182 -8.70 -29.65 -11.60
CA ASN A 182 -9.53 -30.80 -11.97
C ASN A 182 -11.01 -30.42 -12.15
N ASN A 183 -11.32 -29.14 -12.29
CA ASN A 183 -12.68 -28.60 -12.44
C ASN A 183 -13.67 -29.14 -11.36
N LYS A 184 -13.20 -29.18 -10.10
CA LYS A 184 -13.94 -29.72 -8.95
C LYS A 184 -14.67 -28.70 -8.10
N ILE A 185 -14.64 -27.41 -8.48
CA ILE A 185 -15.36 -26.39 -7.73
C ILE A 185 -16.87 -26.66 -7.81
N LYS A 186 -17.52 -26.75 -6.65
CA LYS A 186 -18.97 -26.91 -6.57
C LYS A 186 -19.62 -25.56 -6.79
N LYS A 187 -20.40 -25.43 -7.85
CA LYS A 187 -21.31 -24.27 -8.02
C LYS A 187 -22.34 -24.30 -6.87
N LYS A 188 -22.52 -23.20 -6.21
CA LYS A 188 -23.59 -23.01 -5.23
C LYS A 188 -24.64 -22.10 -5.79
#